data_2ed65ffa481c2edd2fc083b41d3c983c
#
_entry.id   2ed65ffa481c2edd2fc083b41d3c983c
#
_cell.length_a   1.000
_cell.length_b   1.000
_cell.length_c   1.000
_cell.angle_alpha   90.00
_cell.angle_beta   90.00
_cell.angle_gamma   90.00
#
_symmetry.space_group_name_H-M   'P 1'
#
loop_
_entity.id
_entity.type
_entity.pdbx_description
1 polymer ?
#
loop_
_entity_poly.entity_id
_entity_poly.type
_entity_poly.pdbx_seq_one_letter_code
_entity_poly.pdbx_strand_id
1 'polypeptide(L)'
;MRLRNKDRSKLTLTEVYSIKLYEKIDETNKELNEAKKQYYQFRQEKLSLEEIGRIFYHLIQRRGFLSNSRKGGTDDGAIFKGNPKEGKIGITETQESIQGKTLGSYLFEIYPKENQPFQDGLERIRNRYTTRKMYVDEFELIWNKQAQFHTILNEDLKAKFGGRKLDGYKEDGILFHQRPLRSQKHLVGNCSFEPSKTKCPISAIPFEQFRVWQWVNTVEYNGKKISQDEKEKIVTFLYANEKPEFKKIRKAIGKESAEFKFNYKDDDKIVGTHTISNLSNKKYFGKKWFEFTEKEQEDIWHVLYFFDSKSNLKDYAIKNWDFTEEQAVAISKFNVKDGYSSLSRKAIGNILPFLKDGFTYDVAVVLGGIKNVFGSDWEKLSDEKRNFFYDNVYEIIRSKNKGGFIDIIKDILRNDYNISDHQLRKLYHHSAAIEVSELLEKLPLGSEADKEIQQIKNPIVITALFELRKLVNELIDEHGKIDEIK
;
A
#
# COMPACT_ATOMS: atom_id res chain seq x y z
N MET A 1 -31.39 -7.28 13.27
CA MET A 1 -31.45 -5.86 13.61
C MET A 1 -31.13 -5.68 15.08
N ARG A 2 -30.14 -4.85 15.45
CA ARG A 2 -29.83 -4.61 16.87
C ARG A 2 -30.61 -3.40 17.34
N LEU A 3 -31.62 -3.61 18.17
CA LEU A 3 -32.09 -2.58 19.07
C LEU A 3 -31.11 -2.54 20.24
N ARG A 4 -30.31 -1.49 20.38
CA ARG A 4 -29.60 -1.20 21.63
C ARG A 4 -30.64 -0.95 22.70
N ASN A 5 -30.37 -1.33 23.94
CA ASN A 5 -31.14 -0.91 25.11
C ASN A 5 -31.24 0.61 25.13
N LYS A 6 -32.28 1.12 24.54
CA LYS A 6 -32.64 2.53 24.60
C LYS A 6 -33.95 2.62 25.38
N ASP A 7 -34.04 3.66 26.19
CA ASP A 7 -35.22 4.10 26.86
C ASP A 7 -36.47 3.82 26.00
N ARG A 8 -37.38 2.99 26.48
CA ARG A 8 -38.59 2.55 25.74
C ARG A 8 -39.42 3.71 25.23
N SER A 9 -39.34 4.90 25.87
CA SER A 9 -39.98 6.14 25.44
C SER A 9 -39.48 6.72 24.12
N LYS A 10 -38.30 6.25 23.64
CA LYS A 10 -37.64 6.70 22.40
C LYS A 10 -37.72 5.71 21.26
N LEU A 11 -38.48 4.63 21.42
CA LEU A 11 -38.68 3.62 20.39
C LEU A 11 -39.72 4.07 19.37
N THR A 12 -39.48 3.81 18.10
CA THR A 12 -40.47 4.03 17.04
C THR A 12 -41.60 3.00 17.15
N LEU A 13 -42.76 3.31 16.58
CA LEU A 13 -43.91 2.41 16.53
C LEU A 13 -43.56 1.02 16.01
N THR A 14 -42.68 0.93 15.02
CA THR A 14 -42.20 -0.35 14.45
C THR A 14 -41.35 -1.13 15.44
N GLU A 15 -40.51 -0.46 16.22
CA GLU A 15 -39.72 -1.08 17.28
C GLU A 15 -40.61 -1.57 18.42
N VAL A 16 -41.57 -0.77 18.81
CA VAL A 16 -42.55 -1.17 19.83
C VAL A 16 -43.43 -2.32 19.34
N TYR A 17 -43.81 -2.31 18.04
CA TYR A 17 -44.57 -3.41 17.45
C TYR A 17 -43.74 -4.70 17.36
N SER A 18 -42.49 -4.57 16.95
CA SER A 18 -41.56 -5.68 16.93
C SER A 18 -41.31 -6.27 18.34
N ILE A 19 -41.19 -5.40 19.35
CA ILE A 19 -41.03 -5.82 20.76
C ILE A 19 -42.31 -6.52 21.24
N LYS A 20 -43.47 -5.97 21.01
CA LYS A 20 -44.73 -6.60 21.38
C LYS A 20 -44.99 -7.92 20.67
N LEU A 21 -44.61 -8.00 19.41
CA LEU A 21 -44.63 -9.25 18.64
C LEU A 21 -43.73 -10.31 19.27
N TYR A 22 -42.52 -9.92 19.66
CA TYR A 22 -41.55 -10.80 20.33
C TYR A 22 -41.98 -11.17 21.76
N GLU A 23 -42.55 -10.23 22.51
CA GLU A 23 -43.10 -10.52 23.87
C GLU A 23 -44.28 -11.49 23.82
N LYS A 24 -45.06 -11.47 22.73
CA LYS A 24 -46.15 -12.44 22.50
C LYS A 24 -45.67 -13.83 22.06
N ILE A 25 -44.46 -13.89 21.54
CA ILE A 25 -43.82 -15.10 20.98
C ILE A 25 -43.28 -16.03 22.08
N ASP A 26 -43.03 -15.49 23.28
CA ASP A 26 -42.38 -16.24 24.38
C ASP A 26 -43.34 -17.21 25.07
N GLU A 27 -44.61 -17.23 24.74
CA GLU A 27 -45.57 -18.05 25.45
C GLU A 27 -45.83 -19.45 24.89
N THR A 28 -45.59 -19.73 23.58
CA THR A 28 -45.68 -21.11 23.01
C THR A 28 -44.97 -21.30 21.69
N ASN A 29 -44.33 -22.46 21.43
CA ASN A 29 -43.66 -22.84 20.18
C ASN A 29 -44.58 -22.83 18.95
N LYS A 30 -45.90 -22.84 19.11
CA LYS A 30 -46.87 -22.81 18.05
C LYS A 30 -47.11 -21.41 17.54
N GLU A 31 -47.19 -20.45 18.46
CA GLU A 31 -47.31 -19.02 18.18
C GLU A 31 -46.02 -18.46 17.54
N LEU A 32 -44.85 -19.04 17.88
CA LEU A 32 -43.59 -18.70 17.25
C LEU A 32 -43.57 -18.99 15.76
N ASN A 33 -44.09 -20.13 15.33
CA ASN A 33 -44.14 -20.50 13.90
C ASN A 33 -45.16 -19.69 13.13
N GLU A 34 -46.28 -19.30 13.74
CA GLU A 34 -47.25 -18.40 13.13
C GLU A 34 -46.74 -16.97 13.07
N ALA A 35 -46.09 -16.48 14.11
CA ALA A 35 -45.46 -15.17 14.08
C ALA A 35 -44.27 -15.08 13.10
N LYS A 36 -43.50 -16.16 12.94
CA LYS A 36 -42.53 -16.28 11.85
C LYS A 36 -43.22 -16.21 10.48
N LYS A 37 -44.33 -16.92 10.29
CA LYS A 37 -45.12 -16.86 9.07
C LYS A 37 -45.67 -15.48 8.81
N GLN A 38 -46.23 -14.82 9.81
CA GLN A 38 -46.73 -13.45 9.71
C GLN A 38 -45.62 -12.45 9.46
N TYR A 39 -44.44 -12.61 10.07
CA TYR A 39 -43.25 -11.78 9.79
C TYR A 39 -42.76 -11.93 8.37
N TYR A 40 -42.74 -13.17 7.82
CA TYR A 40 -42.41 -13.41 6.42
C TYR A 40 -43.47 -12.89 5.45
N GLN A 41 -44.77 -12.99 5.81
CA GLN A 41 -45.85 -12.38 5.06
C GLN A 41 -45.78 -10.86 5.09
N PHE A 42 -45.54 -10.28 6.27
CA PHE A 42 -45.35 -8.83 6.43
C PHE A 42 -44.20 -8.29 5.57
N ARG A 43 -43.12 -9.02 5.41
CA ARG A 43 -42.03 -8.68 4.48
C ARG A 43 -42.40 -8.75 3.01
N GLN A 44 -43.41 -9.52 2.66
CA GLN A 44 -43.93 -9.59 1.27
C GLN A 44 -44.98 -8.52 0.99
N GLU A 45 -45.52 -7.87 2.01
CA GLU A 45 -46.55 -6.85 1.91
C GLU A 45 -45.96 -5.43 1.76
N LYS A 46 -46.85 -4.48 1.53
CA LYS A 46 -46.53 -3.05 1.44
C LYS A 46 -46.01 -2.55 2.77
N LEU A 47 -44.79 -2.02 2.78
CA LEU A 47 -44.21 -1.29 3.90
C LEU A 47 -44.53 0.19 3.81
N SER A 48 -44.60 0.90 4.94
CA SER A 48 -44.68 2.36 4.94
C SER A 48 -43.34 2.96 4.47
N LEU A 49 -43.38 4.21 3.97
CA LEU A 49 -42.16 4.91 3.56
C LEU A 49 -41.18 5.11 4.72
N GLU A 50 -41.68 5.25 5.94
CA GLU A 50 -40.86 5.36 7.15
C GLU A 50 -40.13 4.06 7.44
N GLU A 51 -40.81 2.93 7.31
CA GLU A 51 -40.19 1.60 7.48
C GLU A 51 -39.11 1.33 6.41
N ILE A 52 -39.40 1.67 5.15
CA ILE A 52 -38.41 1.57 4.05
C ILE A 52 -37.23 2.50 4.33
N GLY A 53 -37.46 3.74 4.74
CA GLY A 53 -36.41 4.69 5.10
C GLY A 53 -35.54 4.17 6.26
N ARG A 54 -36.14 3.49 7.23
CA ARG A 54 -35.43 2.89 8.35
C ARG A 54 -34.56 1.70 7.92
N ILE A 55 -35.05 0.85 7.02
CA ILE A 55 -34.25 -0.23 6.44
C ILE A 55 -33.04 0.35 5.73
N PHE A 56 -33.21 1.37 4.90
CA PHE A 56 -32.12 2.01 4.18
C PHE A 56 -31.12 2.70 5.13
N TYR A 57 -31.59 3.30 6.21
CA TYR A 57 -30.72 3.85 7.26
C TYR A 57 -29.82 2.78 7.87
N HIS A 58 -30.31 1.56 8.08
CA HIS A 58 -29.49 0.44 8.55
C HIS A 58 -28.51 -0.07 7.49
N LEU A 59 -28.89 -0.07 6.22
CA LEU A 59 -27.99 -0.40 5.13
C LEU A 59 -26.82 0.59 5.04
N ILE A 60 -27.08 1.91 5.25
CA ILE A 60 -26.02 2.93 5.32
C ILE A 60 -24.99 2.62 6.40
N GLN A 61 -25.43 2.13 7.56
CA GLN A 61 -24.53 1.84 8.68
C GLN A 61 -23.65 0.59 8.46
N ARG A 62 -24.05 -0.31 7.54
CA ARG A 62 -23.44 -1.64 7.39
C ARG A 62 -22.99 -2.00 5.99
N ARG A 63 -22.62 -1.10 5.21
CA ARG A 63 -22.33 -1.15 3.77
C ARG A 63 -21.58 -2.39 3.22
N GLY A 64 -21.14 -3.33 4.06
CA GLY A 64 -20.34 -4.48 3.66
C GLY A 64 -18.89 -4.12 3.28
N PHE A 65 -18.07 -5.15 3.14
CA PHE A 65 -16.69 -4.98 2.72
C PHE A 65 -16.63 -4.63 1.23
N LEU A 66 -15.90 -3.56 0.92
CA LEU A 66 -15.47 -3.21 -0.43
C LEU A 66 -13.96 -3.14 -0.41
N SER A 67 -13.31 -4.04 -1.13
CA SER A 67 -11.87 -3.91 -1.34
C SER A 67 -11.60 -2.64 -2.15
N ASN A 68 -10.89 -1.70 -1.55
CA ASN A 68 -10.40 -0.51 -2.25
C ASN A 68 -9.08 -0.79 -2.95
N SER A 69 -8.54 -1.99 -2.80
CA SER A 69 -7.27 -2.39 -3.39
C SER A 69 -7.52 -3.26 -4.60
N ARG A 70 -7.04 -2.81 -5.76
CA ARG A 70 -6.84 -3.68 -6.93
C ARG A 70 -5.93 -4.87 -6.58
N LYS A 71 -5.06 -4.64 -5.63
CA LYS A 71 -3.98 -5.51 -5.20
C LYS A 71 -4.41 -6.52 -4.17
N GLY A 72 -5.59 -7.06 -4.10
CA GLY A 72 -6.02 -8.04 -3.10
C GLY A 72 -4.87 -8.47 -2.17
N GLY A 73 -4.73 -7.81 -1.03
CA GLY A 73 -3.64 -8.11 -0.10
C GLY A 73 -3.79 -9.51 0.51
N THR A 74 -2.77 -10.00 1.18
CA THR A 74 -2.83 -11.25 1.95
C THR A 74 -3.97 -11.23 2.96
N ASP A 75 -4.29 -10.05 3.50
CA ASP A 75 -5.41 -9.84 4.42
C ASP A 75 -6.78 -9.99 3.73
N ASP A 76 -6.91 -9.54 2.47
CA ASP A 76 -8.14 -9.75 1.68
C ASP A 76 -8.39 -11.25 1.46
N GLY A 77 -7.35 -12.04 1.25
CA GLY A 77 -7.45 -13.50 1.12
C GLY A 77 -8.02 -14.18 2.37
N ALA A 78 -7.64 -13.71 3.55
CA ALA A 78 -8.16 -14.19 4.82
C ALA A 78 -9.65 -13.81 5.00
N ILE A 79 -10.06 -12.63 4.54
CA ILE A 79 -11.46 -12.18 4.58
C ILE A 79 -12.31 -13.01 3.61
N PHE A 80 -11.79 -13.33 2.43
CA PHE A 80 -12.53 -14.13 1.43
C PHE A 80 -12.67 -15.60 1.85
N LYS A 81 -11.61 -16.22 2.35
CA LYS A 81 -11.59 -17.63 2.73
C LYS A 81 -12.07 -17.89 4.15
N GLY A 82 -12.00 -16.87 5.03
CA GLY A 82 -12.22 -17.05 6.45
C GLY A 82 -11.06 -17.78 7.14
N ASN A 83 -11.26 -18.07 8.41
CA ASN A 83 -10.35 -18.89 9.20
C ASN A 83 -11.18 -19.81 10.13
N PRO A 84 -11.45 -21.06 9.74
CA PRO A 84 -12.25 -21.98 10.53
C PRO A 84 -11.69 -22.23 11.94
N LYS A 85 -10.37 -22.19 12.11
CA LYS A 85 -9.72 -22.37 13.44
C LYS A 85 -10.06 -21.25 14.41
N GLU A 86 -10.35 -20.07 13.89
CA GLU A 86 -10.77 -18.89 14.66
C GLU A 86 -12.29 -18.67 14.61
N GLY A 87 -13.05 -19.60 14.04
CA GLY A 87 -14.49 -19.46 13.84
C GLY A 87 -14.88 -18.31 12.89
N LYS A 88 -13.96 -17.87 12.03
CA LYS A 88 -14.21 -16.78 11.06
C LYS A 88 -14.70 -17.35 9.74
N ILE A 89 -15.92 -17.00 9.34
CA ILE A 89 -16.56 -17.43 8.11
C ILE A 89 -16.29 -16.41 7.01
N GLY A 90 -15.69 -16.88 5.92
CA GLY A 90 -15.29 -16.04 4.80
C GLY A 90 -16.45 -15.54 3.95
N ILE A 91 -16.14 -14.60 3.07
CA ILE A 91 -17.09 -14.02 2.12
C ILE A 91 -17.62 -15.10 1.17
N THR A 92 -16.75 -15.97 0.65
CA THR A 92 -17.11 -17.01 -0.31
C THR A 92 -18.16 -17.93 0.27
N GLU A 93 -17.93 -18.46 1.46
CA GLU A 93 -18.88 -19.33 2.16
C GLU A 93 -20.20 -18.62 2.45
N THR A 94 -20.14 -17.35 2.87
CA THR A 94 -21.35 -16.53 3.10
C THR A 94 -22.14 -16.35 1.81
N GLN A 95 -21.47 -16.10 0.68
CA GLN A 95 -22.09 -15.89 -0.63
C GLN A 95 -22.76 -17.16 -1.17
N GLU A 96 -22.10 -18.29 -1.04
CA GLU A 96 -22.63 -19.58 -1.42
C GLU A 96 -23.86 -19.98 -0.58
N SER A 97 -23.84 -19.63 0.70
CA SER A 97 -24.90 -19.98 1.64
C SER A 97 -26.17 -19.12 1.48
N ILE A 98 -26.08 -17.94 0.88
CA ILE A 98 -27.25 -17.04 0.70
C ILE A 98 -28.29 -17.63 -0.26
N GLN A 99 -27.88 -18.36 -1.31
CA GLN A 99 -28.76 -19.11 -2.23
C GLN A 99 -29.99 -18.33 -2.72
N GLY A 100 -29.80 -17.10 -3.21
CA GLY A 100 -30.88 -16.29 -3.77
C GLY A 100 -31.77 -15.55 -2.74
N LYS A 101 -31.51 -15.71 -1.44
CA LYS A 101 -32.16 -14.93 -0.38
C LYS A 101 -31.50 -13.55 -0.21
N THR A 102 -32.16 -12.63 0.49
CA THR A 102 -31.48 -11.41 0.94
C THR A 102 -30.48 -11.74 2.05
N LEU A 103 -29.43 -10.93 2.20
CA LEU A 103 -28.48 -11.07 3.30
C LEU A 103 -29.17 -11.03 4.66
N GLY A 104 -30.13 -10.09 4.83
CA GLY A 104 -30.90 -9.96 6.06
C GLY A 104 -31.73 -11.19 6.38
N SER A 105 -32.40 -11.74 5.37
CA SER A 105 -33.18 -12.99 5.49
C SER A 105 -32.31 -14.17 5.89
N TYR A 106 -31.18 -14.34 5.21
CA TYR A 106 -30.22 -15.38 5.50
C TYR A 106 -29.64 -15.27 6.93
N LEU A 107 -29.21 -14.07 7.33
CA LEU A 107 -28.70 -13.87 8.68
C LEU A 107 -29.75 -14.07 9.77
N PHE A 108 -31.01 -13.76 9.47
CA PHE A 108 -32.10 -14.02 10.39
C PHE A 108 -32.35 -15.52 10.60
N GLU A 109 -32.24 -16.32 9.56
CA GLU A 109 -32.40 -17.77 9.65
C GLU A 109 -31.28 -18.46 10.45
N ILE A 110 -30.02 -18.02 10.23
CA ILE A 110 -28.87 -18.66 10.88
C ILE A 110 -28.73 -18.25 12.34
N TYR A 111 -29.12 -17.01 12.65
CA TYR A 111 -29.03 -16.46 14.02
C TYR A 111 -30.44 -16.21 14.56
N PRO A 112 -31.30 -17.24 14.66
CA PRO A 112 -32.62 -17.08 15.23
C PRO A 112 -32.48 -16.71 16.69
N LYS A 113 -33.18 -15.66 17.09
CA LYS A 113 -33.22 -15.23 18.48
C LYS A 113 -34.45 -15.85 19.16
N GLU A 114 -34.41 -17.14 19.33
CA GLU A 114 -35.57 -17.84 19.84
C GLU A 114 -35.84 -17.53 21.31
N ASN A 115 -34.83 -17.14 22.10
CA ASN A 115 -34.99 -17.02 23.54
C ASN A 115 -34.54 -15.71 24.18
N GLN A 116 -33.98 -14.74 23.46
CA GLN A 116 -33.47 -13.51 24.09
C GLN A 116 -33.43 -12.30 23.12
N PRO A 117 -34.59 -11.75 22.70
CA PRO A 117 -34.57 -10.66 21.73
C PRO A 117 -33.93 -9.36 22.24
N PHE A 118 -33.86 -9.14 23.55
CA PHE A 118 -33.49 -7.83 24.12
C PHE A 118 -32.66 -7.88 25.40
N GLN A 119 -32.07 -9.01 25.78
CA GLN A 119 -31.19 -9.06 26.95
C GLN A 119 -29.83 -8.42 26.68
N ASP A 120 -29.26 -7.79 27.70
CA ASP A 120 -27.87 -7.35 27.70
C ASP A 120 -26.95 -8.51 27.40
N GLY A 121 -26.09 -8.37 26.40
CA GLY A 121 -25.17 -9.43 26.00
C GLY A 121 -25.54 -10.22 24.75
N LEU A 122 -26.55 -9.76 23.97
CA LEU A 122 -26.85 -10.32 22.66
C LEU A 122 -25.59 -10.50 21.83
N GLU A 123 -25.31 -11.75 21.47
CA GLU A 123 -24.16 -12.05 20.60
C GLU A 123 -24.24 -11.21 19.33
N ARG A 124 -23.20 -10.44 19.16
CA ARG A 124 -23.03 -9.76 17.90
C ARG A 124 -22.78 -10.81 16.85
N ILE A 125 -23.41 -10.69 15.65
CA ILE A 125 -22.99 -11.44 14.48
C ILE A 125 -21.53 -11.04 14.22
N ARG A 126 -20.64 -11.82 14.80
CA ARG A 126 -19.19 -11.63 14.70
C ARG A 126 -18.65 -12.69 13.75
N ASN A 127 -17.44 -12.45 13.23
CA ASN A 127 -16.68 -13.44 12.50
C ASN A 127 -17.30 -13.93 11.18
N ARG A 128 -18.35 -13.28 10.67
CA ARG A 128 -18.90 -13.52 9.35
C ARG A 128 -18.69 -12.29 8.47
N TYR A 129 -17.96 -12.48 7.40
CA TYR A 129 -17.64 -11.41 6.47
C TYR A 129 -18.68 -11.32 5.36
N THR A 130 -19.04 -10.09 5.00
CA THR A 130 -20.04 -9.77 3.98
C THR A 130 -19.48 -8.74 3.00
N THR A 131 -19.85 -8.84 1.71
CA THR A 131 -19.45 -7.88 0.69
C THR A 131 -20.49 -6.77 0.53
N ARG A 132 -20.05 -5.65 -0.04
CA ARG A 132 -20.95 -4.58 -0.48
C ARG A 132 -21.99 -5.08 -1.46
N LYS A 133 -21.59 -5.98 -2.38
CA LYS A 133 -22.52 -6.56 -3.36
C LYS A 133 -23.76 -7.20 -2.71
N MET A 134 -23.57 -7.92 -1.61
CA MET A 134 -24.70 -8.53 -0.87
C MET A 134 -25.70 -7.47 -0.38
N TYR A 135 -25.21 -6.31 0.06
CA TYR A 135 -26.09 -5.20 0.50
C TYR A 135 -26.73 -4.48 -0.68
N VAL A 136 -26.04 -4.37 -1.82
CA VAL A 136 -26.60 -3.81 -3.04
C VAL A 136 -27.72 -4.73 -3.56
N ASP A 137 -27.49 -6.01 -3.61
CA ASP A 137 -28.46 -7.01 -4.06
C ASP A 137 -29.71 -6.97 -3.14
N GLU A 138 -29.52 -6.85 -1.83
CA GLU A 138 -30.63 -6.69 -0.88
C GLU A 138 -31.41 -5.38 -1.09
N PHE A 139 -30.70 -4.26 -1.29
CA PHE A 139 -31.34 -2.99 -1.64
C PHE A 139 -32.19 -3.07 -2.91
N GLU A 140 -31.64 -3.69 -3.97
CA GLU A 140 -32.33 -3.84 -5.24
C GLU A 140 -33.61 -4.68 -5.08
N LEU A 141 -33.55 -5.79 -4.36
CA LEU A 141 -34.71 -6.64 -4.09
C LEU A 141 -35.79 -5.92 -3.30
N ILE A 142 -35.41 -5.21 -2.25
CA ILE A 142 -36.35 -4.43 -1.42
C ILE A 142 -36.96 -3.29 -2.23
N TRP A 143 -36.15 -2.54 -2.99
CA TRP A 143 -36.62 -1.44 -3.81
C TRP A 143 -37.62 -1.90 -4.84
N ASN A 144 -37.25 -2.88 -5.65
CA ASN A 144 -38.10 -3.37 -6.73
C ASN A 144 -39.42 -3.94 -6.22
N LYS A 145 -39.42 -4.57 -5.04
CA LYS A 145 -40.65 -5.05 -4.41
C LYS A 145 -41.54 -3.90 -3.91
N GLN A 146 -40.95 -2.91 -3.27
CA GLN A 146 -41.71 -1.80 -2.67
C GLN A 146 -42.15 -0.74 -3.70
N ALA A 147 -41.40 -0.58 -4.79
CA ALA A 147 -41.78 0.31 -5.89
C ALA A 147 -43.14 -0.05 -6.53
N GLN A 148 -43.54 -1.31 -6.42
CA GLN A 148 -44.88 -1.75 -6.89
C GLN A 148 -46.02 -1.12 -6.08
N PHE A 149 -45.77 -0.71 -4.87
CA PHE A 149 -46.74 -0.14 -3.94
C PHE A 149 -46.65 1.37 -3.78
N HIS A 150 -45.55 1.99 -4.19
CA HIS A 150 -45.24 3.40 -3.96
C HIS A 150 -44.71 4.07 -5.22
N THR A 151 -45.49 4.92 -5.85
CA THR A 151 -45.10 5.65 -7.08
C THR A 151 -43.90 6.58 -6.88
N ILE A 152 -43.68 7.03 -5.64
CA ILE A 152 -42.51 7.86 -5.29
C ILE A 152 -41.18 7.10 -5.40
N LEU A 153 -41.21 5.78 -5.29
CA LEU A 153 -40.02 4.92 -5.44
C LEU A 153 -39.71 4.68 -6.93
N ASN A 154 -39.45 5.75 -7.65
CA ASN A 154 -39.11 5.73 -9.07
C ASN A 154 -37.60 5.54 -9.29
N GLU A 155 -37.18 5.37 -10.54
CA GLU A 155 -35.79 5.13 -10.92
C GLU A 155 -34.85 6.31 -10.59
N ASP A 156 -35.34 7.57 -10.63
CA ASP A 156 -34.55 8.74 -10.25
C ASP A 156 -34.23 8.74 -8.76
N LEU A 157 -35.20 8.40 -7.93
CA LEU A 157 -34.99 8.28 -6.49
C LEU A 157 -34.14 7.06 -6.16
N LYS A 158 -34.34 5.94 -6.88
CA LYS A 158 -33.47 4.74 -6.77
C LYS A 158 -32.01 5.07 -7.03
N ALA A 159 -31.76 5.85 -8.09
CA ALA A 159 -30.42 6.29 -8.43
C ALA A 159 -29.77 7.16 -7.38
N LYS A 160 -30.53 8.06 -6.73
CA LYS A 160 -30.04 8.89 -5.61
C LYS A 160 -29.65 8.05 -4.40
N PHE A 161 -30.36 6.95 -4.14
CA PHE A 161 -30.09 6.05 -3.02
C PHE A 161 -28.99 5.04 -3.35
N GLY A 162 -29.13 4.31 -4.45
CA GLY A 162 -28.28 3.19 -4.83
C GLY A 162 -27.10 3.52 -5.74
N GLY A 163 -27.14 4.68 -6.41
CA GLY A 163 -26.17 5.12 -7.41
C GLY A 163 -26.58 4.82 -8.86
N ARG A 164 -25.94 5.50 -9.81
CA ARG A 164 -26.11 5.32 -11.26
C ARG A 164 -24.86 4.77 -11.88
N LYS A 165 -25.01 4.00 -12.95
CA LYS A 165 -23.93 3.65 -13.85
C LYS A 165 -23.97 4.62 -15.04
N LEU A 166 -23.11 5.65 -15.01
CA LEU A 166 -22.97 6.63 -16.09
C LEU A 166 -21.62 6.42 -16.78
N ASP A 167 -21.62 6.19 -18.08
CA ASP A 167 -20.43 6.12 -18.96
C ASP A 167 -19.24 5.29 -18.41
N GLY A 168 -19.54 4.12 -17.83
CA GLY A 168 -18.53 3.28 -17.21
C GLY A 168 -18.20 3.66 -15.76
N TYR A 169 -18.61 4.81 -15.28
CA TYR A 169 -18.51 5.24 -13.87
C TYR A 169 -19.74 4.80 -13.10
N LYS A 170 -19.50 4.22 -11.93
CA LYS A 170 -20.56 3.96 -10.96
C LYS A 170 -20.56 5.14 -9.98
N GLU A 171 -21.50 6.07 -10.16
CA GLU A 171 -21.77 7.07 -9.16
C GLU A 171 -22.45 6.40 -7.97
N ASP A 172 -21.76 6.32 -6.84
CA ASP A 172 -22.33 5.74 -5.63
C ASP A 172 -23.41 6.66 -5.06
N GLY A 173 -24.62 6.13 -4.89
CA GLY A 173 -25.70 6.83 -4.21
C GLY A 173 -25.45 6.96 -2.70
N ILE A 174 -26.38 7.61 -2.00
CA ILE A 174 -26.28 7.92 -0.57
C ILE A 174 -25.98 6.67 0.28
N LEU A 175 -26.56 5.52 -0.08
CA LEU A 175 -26.39 4.26 0.67
C LEU A 175 -24.98 3.72 0.60
N PHE A 176 -24.38 3.79 -0.58
CA PHE A 176 -23.12 3.09 -0.89
C PHE A 176 -21.94 4.04 -1.11
N HIS A 177 -22.16 5.36 -0.98
CA HIS A 177 -21.07 6.32 -1.06
C HIS A 177 -20.00 6.02 0.00
N GLN A 178 -18.78 5.82 -0.45
CA GLN A 178 -17.62 5.66 0.41
C GLN A 178 -16.65 6.80 0.13
N ARG A 179 -16.33 7.53 1.17
CA ARG A 179 -15.29 8.56 1.03
C ARG A 179 -14.00 7.90 0.58
N PRO A 180 -13.28 8.50 -0.38
CA PRO A 180 -11.94 8.06 -0.69
C PRO A 180 -11.08 8.06 0.57
N LEU A 181 -10.23 7.06 0.72
CA LEU A 181 -9.26 7.04 1.79
C LEU A 181 -8.41 8.31 1.72
N ARG A 182 -8.19 8.94 2.85
CA ARG A 182 -7.27 10.07 2.90
C ARG A 182 -5.89 9.60 2.47
N SER A 183 -5.22 10.42 1.65
CA SER A 183 -3.85 10.12 1.23
C SER A 183 -2.97 9.90 2.46
N GLN A 184 -2.33 8.75 2.51
CA GLN A 184 -1.38 8.38 3.56
C GLN A 184 0.07 8.77 3.19
N LYS A 185 0.25 9.72 2.27
CA LYS A 185 1.58 10.20 1.83
C LYS A 185 2.45 10.68 3.01
N HIS A 186 1.84 11.21 4.05
CA HIS A 186 2.53 11.64 5.26
C HIS A 186 3.13 10.50 6.09
N LEU A 187 2.66 9.25 5.88
CA LEU A 187 3.22 8.05 6.52
C LEU A 187 4.45 7.51 5.78
N VAL A 188 4.67 7.98 4.55
CA VAL A 188 5.87 7.62 3.80
C VAL A 188 7.05 8.37 4.42
N GLY A 189 8.01 7.65 4.97
CA GLY A 189 9.21 8.23 5.57
C GLY A 189 10.04 9.02 4.55
N ASN A 190 10.93 9.85 5.05
CA ASN A 190 11.81 10.66 4.23
C ASN A 190 13.08 9.92 3.82
N CYS A 191 13.70 10.39 2.74
CA CYS A 191 14.95 9.87 2.19
C CYS A 191 16.11 10.09 3.18
N SER A 192 16.98 9.09 3.29
CA SER A 192 18.18 9.18 4.14
C SER A 192 19.17 10.26 3.69
N PHE A 193 19.25 10.56 2.40
CA PHE A 193 20.15 11.59 1.86
C PHE A 193 19.47 12.94 1.62
N GLU A 194 18.16 12.95 1.49
CA GLU A 194 17.36 14.15 1.20
C GLU A 194 16.15 14.20 2.15
N PRO A 195 16.30 14.70 3.39
CA PRO A 195 15.23 14.69 4.40
C PRO A 195 13.94 15.42 3.97
N SER A 196 14.03 16.34 3.00
CA SER A 196 12.85 17.03 2.44
C SER A 196 12.09 16.21 1.38
N LYS A 197 12.60 15.04 0.95
CA LYS A 197 12.02 14.21 -0.10
C LYS A 197 11.52 12.88 0.49
N THR A 198 10.37 12.43 0.02
CA THR A 198 9.82 11.12 0.40
C THR A 198 10.59 9.98 -0.23
N LYS A 199 10.58 8.83 0.44
CA LYS A 199 11.16 7.58 -0.07
C LYS A 199 10.51 7.13 -1.37
N CYS A 200 11.31 6.55 -2.26
CA CYS A 200 10.86 5.99 -3.53
C CYS A 200 10.18 4.64 -3.32
N PRO A 201 9.05 4.34 -3.98
CA PRO A 201 8.47 3.00 -4.01
C PRO A 201 9.47 1.97 -4.56
N ILE A 202 9.51 0.78 -3.95
CA ILE A 202 10.43 -0.30 -4.38
C ILE A 202 10.07 -0.91 -5.74
N SER A 203 8.84 -0.68 -6.21
CA SER A 203 8.37 -1.12 -7.53
C SER A 203 8.71 -0.13 -8.65
N ALA A 204 9.21 1.06 -8.32
CA ALA A 204 9.57 2.06 -9.33
C ALA A 204 10.73 1.59 -10.20
N ILE A 205 10.63 1.83 -11.51
CA ILE A 205 11.62 1.38 -12.49
C ILE A 205 13.06 1.80 -12.13
N PRO A 206 13.33 3.08 -11.78
CA PRO A 206 14.67 3.50 -11.40
C PRO A 206 15.20 2.78 -10.15
N PHE A 207 14.33 2.44 -9.19
CA PHE A 207 14.77 1.70 -8.01
C PHE A 207 15.08 0.23 -8.32
N GLU A 208 14.31 -0.42 -9.17
CA GLU A 208 14.62 -1.79 -9.60
C GLU A 208 15.95 -1.84 -10.36
N GLN A 209 16.19 -0.89 -11.26
CA GLN A 209 17.48 -0.73 -11.96
C GLN A 209 18.62 -0.47 -10.98
N PHE A 210 18.46 0.48 -10.06
CA PHE A 210 19.43 0.83 -9.04
C PHE A 210 19.86 -0.39 -8.23
N ARG A 211 18.91 -1.18 -7.75
CA ARG A 211 19.18 -2.35 -6.94
C ARG A 211 19.93 -3.44 -7.72
N VAL A 212 19.56 -3.65 -8.97
CA VAL A 212 20.23 -4.62 -9.85
C VAL A 212 21.68 -4.20 -10.11
N TRP A 213 21.93 -2.94 -10.49
CA TRP A 213 23.26 -2.42 -10.74
C TRP A 213 24.11 -2.38 -9.48
N GLN A 214 23.53 -2.02 -8.33
CA GLN A 214 24.23 -2.08 -7.04
C GLN A 214 24.73 -3.50 -6.76
N TRP A 215 23.89 -4.52 -6.97
CA TRP A 215 24.26 -5.90 -6.75
C TRP A 215 25.30 -6.39 -7.77
N VAL A 216 25.10 -6.14 -9.05
CA VAL A 216 26.00 -6.61 -10.13
C VAL A 216 27.42 -6.09 -9.93
N ASN A 217 27.59 -4.87 -9.43
CA ASN A 217 28.91 -4.29 -9.15
C ASN A 217 29.64 -4.96 -7.97
N THR A 218 28.99 -5.87 -7.24
CA THR A 218 29.63 -6.71 -6.19
C THR A 218 30.04 -8.09 -6.69
N VAL A 219 29.72 -8.44 -7.93
CA VAL A 219 30.04 -9.78 -8.47
C VAL A 219 31.51 -9.85 -8.87
N GLU A 220 32.18 -10.89 -8.38
CA GLU A 220 33.58 -11.17 -8.64
C GLU A 220 33.78 -12.65 -8.92
N TYR A 221 34.78 -12.97 -9.76
CA TYR A 221 35.28 -14.32 -9.86
C TYR A 221 36.83 -14.33 -9.83
N ASN A 222 37.43 -15.36 -9.23
CA ASN A 222 38.85 -15.48 -9.04
C ASN A 222 39.51 -14.24 -8.41
N GLY A 223 38.76 -13.52 -7.51
CA GLY A 223 39.23 -12.33 -6.83
C GLY A 223 39.27 -11.07 -7.72
N LYS A 224 38.68 -11.11 -8.91
CA LYS A 224 38.63 -9.98 -9.84
C LYS A 224 37.17 -9.60 -10.13
N LYS A 225 36.92 -8.31 -10.27
CA LYS A 225 35.63 -7.82 -10.72
C LYS A 225 35.34 -8.26 -12.16
N ILE A 226 34.07 -8.53 -12.44
CA ILE A 226 33.59 -8.84 -13.79
C ILE A 226 33.71 -7.62 -14.71
N SER A 227 33.88 -7.85 -16.00
CA SER A 227 33.97 -6.79 -17.00
C SER A 227 32.63 -6.06 -17.16
N GLN A 228 32.63 -4.86 -17.75
CA GLN A 228 31.40 -4.08 -17.99
C GLN A 228 30.45 -4.83 -18.92
N ASP A 229 30.94 -5.48 -19.97
CA ASP A 229 30.15 -6.36 -20.84
C ASP A 229 29.44 -7.49 -20.10
N GLU A 230 30.15 -8.13 -19.16
CA GLU A 230 29.56 -9.18 -18.33
C GLU A 230 28.51 -8.64 -17.39
N LYS A 231 28.71 -7.43 -16.82
CA LYS A 231 27.72 -6.74 -15.99
C LYS A 231 26.45 -6.47 -16.79
N GLU A 232 26.55 -5.93 -17.99
CA GLU A 232 25.40 -5.62 -18.85
C GLU A 232 24.60 -6.87 -19.23
N LYS A 233 25.30 -7.99 -19.52
CA LYS A 233 24.64 -9.28 -19.77
C LYS A 233 23.88 -9.77 -18.55
N ILE A 234 24.47 -9.66 -17.36
CA ILE A 234 23.79 -10.01 -16.10
C ILE A 234 22.59 -9.12 -15.85
N VAL A 235 22.71 -7.81 -16.04
CA VAL A 235 21.62 -6.85 -15.88
C VAL A 235 20.47 -7.18 -16.83
N THR A 236 20.76 -7.40 -18.10
CA THR A 236 19.76 -7.81 -19.11
C THR A 236 19.05 -9.10 -18.69
N PHE A 237 19.81 -10.08 -18.20
CA PHE A 237 19.24 -11.32 -17.70
C PHE A 237 18.34 -11.09 -16.46
N LEU A 238 18.73 -10.24 -15.52
CA LEU A 238 17.96 -9.93 -14.31
C LEU A 238 16.73 -9.06 -14.60
N TYR A 239 16.74 -8.28 -15.68
CA TYR A 239 15.56 -7.55 -16.13
C TYR A 239 14.47 -8.49 -16.67
N ALA A 240 14.85 -9.65 -17.17
CA ALA A 240 13.90 -10.66 -17.65
C ALA A 240 13.52 -11.71 -16.58
N ASN A 241 14.19 -11.73 -15.42
CA ASN A 241 14.03 -12.78 -14.42
C ASN A 241 13.90 -12.19 -13.00
N GLU A 242 12.79 -12.51 -12.31
CA GLU A 242 12.50 -11.94 -10.99
C GLU A 242 13.40 -12.50 -9.88
N LYS A 243 13.66 -13.81 -9.87
CA LYS A 243 14.40 -14.47 -8.80
C LYS A 243 15.17 -15.69 -9.29
N PRO A 244 16.15 -15.52 -10.20
CA PRO A 244 16.92 -16.64 -10.71
C PRO A 244 17.93 -17.16 -9.68
N GLU A 245 18.33 -18.42 -9.82
CA GLU A 245 19.49 -19.00 -9.13
C GLU A 245 20.77 -18.51 -9.80
N PHE A 246 21.84 -18.34 -9.02
CA PHE A 246 23.11 -17.78 -9.52
C PHE A 246 23.73 -18.62 -10.64
N LYS A 247 23.58 -19.95 -10.64
CA LYS A 247 24.02 -20.80 -11.74
C LYS A 247 23.47 -20.39 -13.10
N LYS A 248 22.23 -19.86 -13.15
CA LYS A 248 21.63 -19.37 -14.40
C LYS A 248 22.27 -18.05 -14.86
N ILE A 249 22.74 -17.25 -13.92
CA ILE A 249 23.48 -16.00 -14.19
C ILE A 249 24.85 -16.34 -14.75
N ARG A 250 25.55 -17.29 -14.15
CA ARG A 250 26.84 -17.79 -14.69
C ARG A 250 26.72 -18.27 -16.13
N LYS A 251 25.62 -18.99 -16.43
CA LYS A 251 25.31 -19.45 -17.78
C LYS A 251 25.09 -18.28 -18.74
N ALA A 252 24.40 -17.25 -18.31
CA ALA A 252 24.11 -16.07 -19.14
C ALA A 252 25.39 -15.33 -19.59
N ILE A 253 26.48 -15.40 -18.81
CA ILE A 253 27.77 -14.80 -19.15
C ILE A 253 28.79 -15.81 -19.66
N GLY A 254 28.43 -17.09 -19.86
CA GLY A 254 29.29 -18.11 -20.39
C GLY A 254 30.41 -18.56 -19.43
N LYS A 255 30.23 -18.45 -18.11
CA LYS A 255 31.22 -18.78 -17.07
C LYS A 255 30.74 -19.95 -16.20
N GLU A 256 30.32 -21.04 -16.84
CA GLU A 256 29.82 -22.24 -16.14
C GLU A 256 30.95 -23.16 -15.62
N SER A 257 32.17 -23.07 -16.19
CA SER A 257 33.30 -23.91 -15.82
C SER A 257 33.69 -23.75 -14.33
N ALA A 258 34.11 -24.82 -13.69
CA ALA A 258 34.56 -24.85 -12.30
C ALA A 258 35.83 -24.00 -12.03
N GLU A 259 36.55 -23.60 -13.07
CA GLU A 259 37.69 -22.68 -12.95
C GLU A 259 37.30 -21.26 -12.50
N PHE A 260 36.04 -20.86 -12.76
CA PHE A 260 35.53 -19.57 -12.35
C PHE A 260 34.93 -19.67 -10.94
N LYS A 261 35.72 -19.30 -9.93
CA LYS A 261 35.29 -19.29 -8.52
C LYS A 261 34.65 -17.94 -8.20
N PHE A 262 33.34 -17.92 -8.18
CA PHE A 262 32.57 -16.72 -7.85
C PHE A 262 32.46 -16.52 -6.35
N ASN A 263 32.23 -15.28 -5.94
CA ASN A 263 31.88 -14.88 -4.57
C ASN A 263 30.43 -15.21 -4.18
N TYR A 264 29.62 -15.79 -5.06
CA TYR A 264 28.28 -16.32 -4.84
C TYR A 264 28.21 -17.81 -5.10
N LYS A 265 27.28 -18.50 -4.42
CA LYS A 265 27.01 -19.93 -4.62
C LYS A 265 26.00 -20.14 -5.75
N ASP A 266 26.05 -21.27 -6.41
CA ASP A 266 25.22 -21.62 -7.55
C ASP A 266 23.71 -21.67 -7.20
N ASP A 267 23.36 -22.03 -5.97
CA ASP A 267 22.01 -22.12 -5.44
C ASP A 267 21.49 -20.81 -4.82
N ASP A 268 22.33 -19.78 -4.71
CA ASP A 268 21.91 -18.47 -4.24
C ASP A 268 20.82 -17.89 -5.15
N LYS A 269 19.69 -17.49 -4.55
CA LYS A 269 18.60 -16.85 -5.26
C LYS A 269 18.80 -15.34 -5.33
N ILE A 270 19.13 -14.86 -6.51
CA ILE A 270 19.38 -13.43 -6.73
C ILE A 270 18.09 -12.69 -7.04
N VAL A 271 17.90 -11.58 -6.38
CA VAL A 271 16.70 -10.76 -6.57
C VAL A 271 16.88 -9.88 -7.80
N GLY A 272 16.29 -10.28 -8.90
CA GLY A 272 16.15 -9.49 -10.12
C GLY A 272 15.02 -8.43 -10.01
N THR A 273 14.39 -8.10 -11.11
CA THR A 273 13.30 -7.10 -11.16
C THR A 273 11.95 -7.77 -11.12
N HIS A 274 10.98 -7.16 -10.44
CA HIS A 274 9.59 -7.64 -10.45
C HIS A 274 8.78 -6.94 -11.53
N THR A 275 8.80 -5.62 -11.53
CA THR A 275 7.99 -4.81 -12.45
C THR A 275 8.49 -4.99 -13.89
N ILE A 276 9.80 -4.82 -14.12
CA ILE A 276 10.40 -4.91 -15.45
C ILE A 276 10.24 -6.32 -16.02
N SER A 277 10.57 -7.38 -15.24
CA SER A 277 10.50 -8.75 -15.72
C SER A 277 9.08 -9.24 -16.03
N ASN A 278 8.11 -8.78 -15.27
CA ASN A 278 6.72 -9.11 -15.57
C ASN A 278 6.21 -8.34 -16.79
N LEU A 279 6.43 -7.04 -16.85
CA LEU A 279 5.92 -6.22 -17.96
C LEU A 279 6.57 -6.58 -19.31
N SER A 280 7.79 -7.10 -19.31
CA SER A 280 8.46 -7.64 -20.49
C SER A 280 7.98 -9.05 -20.90
N ASN A 281 7.07 -9.67 -20.14
CA ASN A 281 6.47 -10.94 -20.53
C ASN A 281 5.46 -10.76 -21.68
N LYS A 282 5.35 -11.77 -22.57
CA LYS A 282 4.39 -11.79 -23.70
C LYS A 282 2.94 -11.57 -23.28
N LYS A 283 2.61 -11.90 -22.04
CA LYS A 283 1.28 -11.66 -21.45
C LYS A 283 0.91 -10.19 -21.35
N TYR A 284 1.92 -9.30 -21.32
CA TYR A 284 1.75 -7.85 -21.21
C TYR A 284 2.35 -7.17 -22.44
N PHE A 285 3.45 -6.44 -22.29
CA PHE A 285 4.09 -5.71 -23.40
C PHE A 285 5.07 -6.56 -24.22
N GLY A 286 5.56 -7.69 -23.66
CA GLY A 286 6.55 -8.51 -24.35
C GLY A 286 7.86 -7.77 -24.60
N LYS A 287 8.48 -8.03 -25.76
CA LYS A 287 9.74 -7.38 -26.17
C LYS A 287 9.60 -5.87 -26.34
N LYS A 288 8.40 -5.37 -26.71
CA LYS A 288 8.09 -3.94 -26.85
C LYS A 288 8.41 -3.14 -25.58
N TRP A 289 8.40 -3.79 -24.39
CA TRP A 289 8.78 -3.17 -23.14
C TRP A 289 10.17 -2.50 -23.18
N PHE A 290 11.13 -3.12 -23.83
CA PHE A 290 12.51 -2.62 -23.96
C PHE A 290 12.71 -1.59 -25.10
N GLU A 291 11.70 -1.39 -25.93
CA GLU A 291 11.67 -0.35 -26.96
C GLU A 291 11.16 0.98 -26.41
N PHE A 292 10.45 0.96 -25.29
CA PHE A 292 9.99 2.17 -24.61
C PHE A 292 11.15 2.95 -24.00
N THR A 293 11.06 4.27 -24.10
CA THR A 293 11.96 5.18 -23.38
C THR A 293 11.79 5.02 -21.86
N GLU A 294 12.79 5.41 -21.08
CA GLU A 294 12.71 5.39 -19.61
C GLU A 294 11.47 6.15 -19.10
N LYS A 295 11.11 7.26 -19.75
CA LYS A 295 9.93 8.05 -19.41
C LYS A 295 8.63 7.28 -19.66
N GLU A 296 8.49 6.63 -20.81
CA GLU A 296 7.30 5.83 -21.13
C GLU A 296 7.15 4.65 -20.17
N GLN A 297 8.26 3.98 -19.83
CA GLN A 297 8.25 2.93 -18.82
C GLN A 297 7.79 3.44 -17.43
N GLU A 298 8.26 4.63 -17.04
CA GLU A 298 7.82 5.27 -15.81
C GLU A 298 6.35 5.68 -15.85
N ASP A 299 5.85 6.20 -16.97
CA ASP A 299 4.45 6.56 -17.13
C ASP A 299 3.54 5.34 -17.04
N ILE A 300 3.92 4.21 -17.66
CA ILE A 300 3.22 2.94 -17.52
C ILE A 300 3.22 2.48 -16.06
N TRP A 301 4.39 2.50 -15.40
CA TRP A 301 4.48 2.15 -13.98
C TRP A 301 3.60 3.06 -13.13
N HIS A 302 3.56 4.36 -13.40
CA HIS A 302 2.75 5.32 -12.67
C HIS A 302 1.25 5.00 -12.77
N VAL A 303 0.77 4.68 -13.96
CA VAL A 303 -0.61 4.22 -14.17
C VAL A 303 -0.88 2.96 -13.35
N LEU A 304 -0.02 1.95 -13.41
CA LEU A 304 -0.16 0.71 -12.67
C LEU A 304 -0.10 0.90 -11.14
N TYR A 305 0.65 1.89 -10.68
CA TYR A 305 0.80 2.19 -9.26
C TYR A 305 -0.42 2.92 -8.68
N PHE A 306 -1.05 3.83 -9.43
CA PHE A 306 -2.10 4.71 -8.94
C PHE A 306 -3.52 4.28 -9.28
N PHE A 307 -3.72 3.45 -10.30
CA PHE A 307 -5.06 3.00 -10.65
C PHE A 307 -5.58 1.97 -9.64
N ASP A 308 -6.68 2.30 -8.95
CA ASP A 308 -7.30 1.41 -7.96
C ASP A 308 -8.38 0.49 -8.59
N SER A 309 -9.04 0.93 -9.65
CA SER A 309 -10.12 0.19 -10.31
C SER A 309 -9.60 -0.73 -11.40
N LYS A 310 -9.91 -2.04 -11.29
CA LYS A 310 -9.59 -3.03 -12.33
C LYS A 310 -10.29 -2.73 -13.67
N SER A 311 -11.54 -2.28 -13.63
CA SER A 311 -12.29 -1.92 -14.84
C SER A 311 -11.67 -0.71 -15.52
N ASN A 312 -11.38 0.35 -14.78
CA ASN A 312 -10.79 1.56 -15.34
C ASN A 312 -9.40 1.30 -15.93
N LEU A 313 -8.59 0.45 -15.27
CA LEU A 313 -7.29 0.07 -15.80
C LEU A 313 -7.41 -0.77 -17.07
N LYS A 314 -8.38 -1.70 -17.12
CA LYS A 314 -8.67 -2.48 -18.31
C LYS A 314 -9.03 -1.58 -19.50
N ASP A 315 -9.99 -0.66 -19.29
CA ASP A 315 -10.45 0.27 -20.33
C ASP A 315 -9.31 1.20 -20.78
N TYR A 316 -8.49 1.66 -19.83
CA TYR A 316 -7.30 2.47 -20.12
C TYR A 316 -6.28 1.71 -20.98
N ALA A 317 -6.01 0.44 -20.64
CA ALA A 317 -5.03 -0.38 -21.37
C ALA A 317 -5.47 -0.67 -22.80
N ILE A 318 -6.75 -0.90 -23.05
CA ILE A 318 -7.30 -1.07 -24.40
C ILE A 318 -7.13 0.25 -25.19
N LYS A 319 -7.50 1.37 -24.59
CA LYS A 319 -7.53 2.68 -25.28
C LYS A 319 -6.14 3.26 -25.53
N ASN A 320 -5.18 3.09 -24.60
CA ASN A 320 -3.92 3.82 -24.63
C ASN A 320 -2.69 2.94 -24.92
N TRP A 321 -2.82 1.61 -24.71
CA TRP A 321 -1.72 0.66 -24.95
C TRP A 321 -2.02 -0.32 -26.09
N ASP A 322 -3.17 -0.19 -26.76
CA ASP A 322 -3.64 -1.08 -27.82
C ASP A 322 -3.68 -2.56 -27.42
N PHE A 323 -4.01 -2.81 -26.16
CA PHE A 323 -4.08 -4.16 -25.63
C PHE A 323 -5.33 -4.88 -26.12
N THR A 324 -5.16 -6.17 -26.40
CA THR A 324 -6.30 -7.07 -26.59
C THR A 324 -7.10 -7.20 -25.29
N GLU A 325 -8.35 -7.64 -25.37
CA GLU A 325 -9.19 -7.87 -24.20
C GLU A 325 -8.52 -8.79 -23.17
N GLU A 326 -7.85 -9.86 -23.61
CA GLU A 326 -7.11 -10.77 -22.74
C GLU A 326 -5.93 -10.11 -22.03
N GLN A 327 -5.13 -9.33 -22.76
CA GLN A 327 -4.02 -8.58 -22.19
C GLN A 327 -4.50 -7.52 -21.20
N ALA A 328 -5.59 -6.83 -21.52
CA ALA A 328 -6.19 -5.82 -20.64
C ALA A 328 -6.75 -6.43 -19.34
N VAL A 329 -7.37 -7.59 -19.42
CA VAL A 329 -7.77 -8.35 -18.23
C VAL A 329 -6.56 -8.83 -17.43
N ALA A 330 -5.49 -9.25 -18.10
CA ALA A 330 -4.28 -9.68 -17.43
C ALA A 330 -3.60 -8.53 -16.68
N ILE A 331 -3.41 -7.37 -17.33
CA ILE A 331 -2.75 -6.20 -16.72
C ILE A 331 -3.60 -5.60 -15.58
N SER A 332 -4.93 -5.66 -15.68
CA SER A 332 -5.81 -5.19 -14.60
C SER A 332 -5.65 -5.97 -13.30
N LYS A 333 -5.14 -7.19 -13.37
CA LYS A 333 -4.83 -8.06 -12.23
C LYS A 333 -3.36 -7.98 -11.80
N PHE A 334 -2.51 -7.31 -12.57
CA PHE A 334 -1.09 -7.17 -12.23
C PHE A 334 -0.90 -6.25 -11.02
N ASN A 335 -0.13 -6.71 -10.05
CA ASN A 335 0.17 -5.94 -8.85
C ASN A 335 1.66 -5.59 -8.81
N VAL A 336 1.96 -4.31 -8.71
CA VAL A 336 3.30 -3.84 -8.39
C VAL A 336 3.60 -4.11 -6.92
N LYS A 337 4.87 -4.36 -6.57
CA LYS A 337 5.26 -4.62 -5.17
C LYS A 337 5.03 -3.39 -4.29
N ASP A 338 4.47 -3.61 -3.13
CA ASP A 338 4.30 -2.59 -2.10
C ASP A 338 5.59 -2.40 -1.30
N GLY A 339 5.75 -1.19 -0.77
CA GLY A 339 6.88 -0.81 0.08
C GLY A 339 7.68 0.34 -0.48
N TYR A 340 8.58 0.87 0.37
CA TYR A 340 9.41 2.02 0.05
C TYR A 340 10.87 1.70 0.33
N SER A 341 11.75 2.27 -0.50
CA SER A 341 13.20 2.21 -0.31
C SER A 341 13.65 3.16 0.82
N SER A 342 14.94 3.21 1.11
CA SER A 342 15.53 4.24 1.99
C SER A 342 15.80 5.56 1.27
N LEU A 343 15.80 5.57 -0.06
CA LEU A 343 16.21 6.71 -0.90
C LEU A 343 15.03 7.33 -1.64
N SER A 344 15.12 8.62 -1.96
CA SER A 344 14.19 9.32 -2.85
C SER A 344 14.45 9.00 -4.32
N ARG A 345 13.48 9.24 -5.20
CA ARG A 345 13.68 9.12 -6.65
C ARG A 345 14.81 10.00 -7.15
N LYS A 346 14.96 11.20 -6.58
CA LYS A 346 16.03 12.14 -6.95
C LYS A 346 17.40 11.59 -6.56
N ALA A 347 17.56 11.07 -5.33
CA ALA A 347 18.81 10.48 -4.90
C ALA A 347 19.18 9.27 -5.77
N ILE A 348 18.21 8.40 -6.08
CA ILE A 348 18.41 7.26 -7.00
C ILE A 348 18.84 7.76 -8.39
N GLY A 349 18.17 8.76 -8.94
CA GLY A 349 18.52 9.33 -10.26
C GLY A 349 19.91 9.97 -10.31
N ASN A 350 20.39 10.48 -9.20
CA ASN A 350 21.75 11.01 -9.10
C ASN A 350 22.82 9.92 -8.98
N ILE A 351 22.50 8.81 -8.30
CA ILE A 351 23.47 7.71 -8.02
C ILE A 351 23.49 6.67 -9.16
N LEU A 352 22.35 6.36 -9.75
CA LEU A 352 22.20 5.28 -10.74
C LEU A 352 23.15 5.39 -11.95
N PRO A 353 23.41 6.57 -12.54
CA PRO A 353 24.37 6.68 -13.65
C PRO A 353 25.75 6.13 -13.28
N PHE A 354 26.25 6.47 -12.10
CA PHE A 354 27.56 6.01 -11.64
C PHE A 354 27.60 4.49 -11.34
N LEU A 355 26.47 3.93 -10.89
CA LEU A 355 26.37 2.47 -10.79
C LEU A 355 26.39 1.80 -12.18
N LYS A 356 25.74 2.41 -13.18
CA LYS A 356 25.78 1.94 -14.59
C LYS A 356 27.20 2.01 -15.16
N ASP A 357 27.97 3.02 -14.78
CA ASP A 357 29.39 3.17 -15.15
C ASP A 357 30.31 2.18 -14.40
N GLY A 358 29.75 1.35 -13.53
CA GLY A 358 30.47 0.27 -12.87
C GLY A 358 31.11 0.61 -11.53
N PHE A 359 30.89 1.81 -11.00
CA PHE A 359 31.36 2.18 -9.67
C PHE A 359 30.66 1.37 -8.57
N THR A 360 31.37 1.11 -7.48
CA THR A 360 30.81 0.49 -6.29
C THR A 360 29.82 1.45 -5.61
N TYR A 361 28.91 0.92 -4.80
CA TYR A 361 27.83 1.70 -4.22
C TYR A 361 28.33 2.89 -3.37
N ASP A 362 29.37 2.69 -2.57
CA ASP A 362 30.02 3.73 -1.75
C ASP A 362 30.53 4.89 -2.60
N VAL A 363 31.27 4.59 -3.67
CA VAL A 363 31.77 5.60 -4.62
C VAL A 363 30.63 6.27 -5.37
N ALA A 364 29.66 5.50 -5.87
CA ALA A 364 28.51 6.02 -6.61
C ALA A 364 27.64 6.96 -5.76
N VAL A 365 27.49 6.71 -4.45
CA VAL A 365 26.79 7.60 -3.51
C VAL A 365 27.49 8.95 -3.41
N VAL A 366 28.81 8.96 -3.24
CA VAL A 366 29.56 10.20 -3.13
C VAL A 366 29.54 10.99 -4.44
N LEU A 367 29.75 10.32 -5.58
CA LEU A 367 29.64 10.95 -6.91
C LEU A 367 28.23 11.49 -7.17
N GLY A 368 27.18 10.74 -6.80
CA GLY A 368 25.80 11.19 -6.87
C GLY A 368 25.52 12.38 -5.95
N GLY A 369 26.16 12.45 -4.80
CA GLY A 369 26.16 13.60 -3.90
C GLY A 369 26.83 14.82 -4.51
N ILE A 370 28.00 14.65 -5.12
CA ILE A 370 28.70 15.72 -5.84
C ILE A 370 27.81 16.23 -6.99
N LYS A 371 27.24 15.34 -7.80
CA LYS A 371 26.27 15.71 -8.84
C LYS A 371 25.09 16.52 -8.25
N ASN A 372 24.59 16.14 -7.09
CA ASN A 372 23.51 16.87 -6.42
C ASN A 372 23.93 18.26 -5.94
N VAL A 373 25.19 18.43 -5.52
CA VAL A 373 25.77 19.73 -5.10
C VAL A 373 25.81 20.68 -6.30
N PHE A 374 26.31 20.23 -7.44
CA PHE A 374 26.36 21.03 -8.68
C PHE A 374 24.97 21.24 -9.28
N GLY A 375 24.04 20.28 -9.13
CA GLY A 375 22.72 20.35 -9.76
C GLY A 375 22.80 20.41 -11.30
N SER A 376 22.18 21.42 -11.90
CA SER A 376 22.19 21.63 -13.37
C SER A 376 23.59 21.98 -13.92
N ASP A 377 24.50 22.45 -13.09
CA ASP A 377 25.84 22.84 -13.53
C ASP A 377 26.75 21.63 -13.69
N TRP A 378 26.37 20.47 -13.18
CA TRP A 378 27.10 19.21 -13.39
C TRP A 378 27.30 18.89 -14.89
N GLU A 379 26.26 19.06 -15.70
CA GLU A 379 26.34 18.77 -17.13
C GLU A 379 27.15 19.83 -17.90
N LYS A 380 27.43 20.98 -17.30
CA LYS A 380 28.27 22.03 -17.88
C LYS A 380 29.75 21.88 -17.53
N LEU A 381 30.08 20.98 -16.61
CA LEU A 381 31.46 20.70 -16.29
C LEU A 381 32.17 20.03 -17.48
N SER A 382 33.42 20.43 -17.73
CA SER A 382 34.26 19.73 -18.70
C SER A 382 34.49 18.27 -18.30
N ASP A 383 34.74 17.44 -19.31
CA ASP A 383 35.05 16.01 -19.07
C ASP A 383 36.26 15.83 -18.14
N GLU A 384 37.29 16.69 -18.26
CA GLU A 384 38.46 16.67 -17.38
C GLU A 384 38.06 16.85 -15.91
N LYS A 385 37.14 17.81 -15.62
CA LYS A 385 36.65 18.05 -14.26
C LYS A 385 35.79 16.92 -13.72
N ARG A 386 34.99 16.29 -14.58
CA ARG A 386 34.20 15.12 -14.20
C ARG A 386 35.10 13.90 -13.96
N ASN A 387 36.05 13.66 -14.84
CA ASN A 387 37.02 12.57 -14.69
C ASN A 387 37.87 12.76 -13.44
N PHE A 388 38.23 13.98 -13.06
CA PHE A 388 38.92 14.24 -11.80
C PHE A 388 38.14 13.62 -10.61
N PHE A 389 36.82 13.79 -10.55
CA PHE A 389 36.04 13.18 -9.48
C PHE A 389 35.96 11.65 -9.62
N TYR A 390 35.87 11.11 -10.82
CA TYR A 390 35.82 9.65 -11.05
C TYR A 390 37.10 8.96 -10.57
N ASP A 391 38.25 9.55 -10.84
CA ASP A 391 39.54 8.97 -10.47
C ASP A 391 39.86 9.17 -8.97
N ASN A 392 39.58 10.36 -8.44
CA ASN A 392 40.04 10.71 -7.10
C ASN A 392 39.09 10.30 -5.97
N VAL A 393 37.77 10.25 -6.19
CA VAL A 393 36.81 9.88 -5.13
C VAL A 393 37.09 8.46 -4.62
N TYR A 394 37.43 7.52 -5.50
CA TYR A 394 37.78 6.16 -5.12
C TYR A 394 39.01 6.11 -4.21
N GLU A 395 40.08 6.86 -4.54
CA GLU A 395 41.30 6.92 -3.76
C GLU A 395 41.09 7.61 -2.41
N ILE A 396 40.30 8.71 -2.42
CA ILE A 396 39.96 9.46 -1.22
C ILE A 396 39.20 8.60 -0.21
N ILE A 397 38.18 7.83 -0.68
CA ILE A 397 37.38 6.94 0.19
C ILE A 397 38.27 5.86 0.81
N ARG A 398 39.27 5.36 0.09
CA ARG A 398 40.16 4.29 0.56
C ARG A 398 41.41 4.75 1.29
N SER A 399 41.67 6.05 1.27
CA SER A 399 42.80 6.61 2.03
C SER A 399 42.59 6.33 3.52
N LYS A 400 43.68 5.86 4.19
CA LYS A 400 43.65 5.48 5.62
C LYS A 400 43.45 6.62 6.60
N ASN A 401 43.08 7.82 6.15
CA ASN A 401 42.80 8.95 7.00
C ASN A 401 41.54 8.68 7.83
N LYS A 402 41.72 8.31 9.07
CA LYS A 402 40.66 8.10 10.06
C LYS A 402 39.80 9.33 10.18
N GLY A 403 38.65 9.33 9.57
CA GLY A 403 37.58 10.27 9.83
C GLY A 403 37.63 11.53 9.00
N GLY A 404 37.45 11.54 7.72
CA GLY A 404 37.37 12.83 7.06
C GLY A 404 37.41 12.80 5.55
N PHE A 405 37.20 11.62 4.87
CA PHE A 405 37.19 11.68 3.42
C PHE A 405 36.11 12.62 2.89
N ILE A 406 35.00 12.77 3.63
CA ILE A 406 33.94 13.70 3.25
C ILE A 406 34.39 15.16 3.42
N ASP A 407 35.22 15.46 4.41
CA ASP A 407 35.75 16.81 4.63
C ASP A 407 36.79 17.17 3.56
N ILE A 408 37.59 16.20 3.12
CA ILE A 408 38.49 16.36 1.96
C ILE A 408 37.68 16.73 0.71
N ILE A 409 36.57 15.99 0.44
CA ILE A 409 35.71 16.28 -0.70
C ILE A 409 35.05 17.66 -0.57
N LYS A 410 34.59 18.04 0.63
CA LYS A 410 34.03 19.38 0.88
C LYS A 410 35.06 20.46 0.64
N ASP A 411 36.32 20.27 1.08
CA ASP A 411 37.38 21.22 0.88
C ASP A 411 37.72 21.38 -0.60
N ILE A 412 37.80 20.31 -1.36
CA ILE A 412 37.97 20.37 -2.82
C ILE A 412 36.83 21.18 -3.45
N LEU A 413 35.57 20.84 -3.12
CA LEU A 413 34.40 21.50 -3.68
C LEU A 413 34.36 23.01 -3.30
N ARG A 414 34.79 23.36 -2.07
CA ARG A 414 34.83 24.73 -1.60
C ARG A 414 35.95 25.53 -2.27
N ASN A 415 37.16 25.00 -2.29
CA ASN A 415 38.35 25.72 -2.69
C ASN A 415 38.53 25.76 -4.22
N ASP A 416 38.31 24.66 -4.90
CA ASP A 416 38.57 24.51 -6.34
C ASP A 416 37.36 24.87 -7.21
N TYR A 417 36.14 24.75 -6.63
CA TYR A 417 34.90 25.00 -7.36
C TYR A 417 34.00 26.09 -6.79
N ASN A 418 34.48 26.81 -5.73
CA ASN A 418 33.73 27.87 -5.08
C ASN A 418 32.30 27.48 -4.64
N ILE A 419 32.10 26.24 -4.21
CA ILE A 419 30.81 25.76 -3.73
C ILE A 419 30.55 26.30 -2.31
N SER A 420 29.38 26.90 -2.12
CA SER A 420 28.98 27.44 -0.82
C SER A 420 28.67 26.33 0.20
N ASP A 421 28.85 26.65 1.51
CA ASP A 421 28.51 25.70 2.59
C ASP A 421 27.03 25.25 2.56
N HIS A 422 26.13 26.13 2.11
CA HIS A 422 24.73 25.76 1.91
C HIS A 422 24.54 24.66 0.81
N GLN A 423 25.32 24.73 -0.26
CA GLN A 423 25.29 23.70 -1.33
C GLN A 423 25.99 22.42 -0.85
N LEU A 424 27.07 22.51 -0.07
CA LEU A 424 27.77 21.35 0.48
C LEU A 424 26.90 20.47 1.39
N ARG A 425 25.87 21.04 2.03
CA ARG A 425 24.87 20.27 2.79
C ARG A 425 24.06 19.28 1.93
N LYS A 426 24.09 19.41 0.60
CA LYS A 426 23.42 18.50 -0.35
C LYS A 426 24.27 17.30 -0.73
N LEU A 427 25.49 17.19 -0.22
CA LEU A 427 26.39 16.07 -0.48
C LEU A 427 25.85 14.81 0.19
N TYR A 428 25.79 13.71 -0.55
CA TYR A 428 25.37 12.43 0.00
C TYR A 428 26.53 11.74 0.72
N HIS A 429 26.24 11.19 1.87
CA HIS A 429 27.21 10.47 2.65
C HIS A 429 26.52 9.39 3.50
N HIS A 430 27.14 8.20 3.60
CA HIS A 430 26.59 7.12 4.42
C HIS A 430 26.44 7.47 5.90
N SER A 431 27.38 8.22 6.46
CA SER A 431 27.28 8.68 7.84
C SER A 431 26.22 9.77 8.06
N ALA A 432 25.72 10.43 7.00
CA ALA A 432 24.58 11.33 7.11
C ALA A 432 23.25 10.57 7.32
N ALA A 433 23.22 9.26 6.98
CA ALA A 433 22.11 8.37 7.33
C ALA A 433 22.17 7.94 8.81
N ILE A 434 23.31 8.09 9.42
CA ILE A 434 23.53 8.06 10.85
C ILE A 434 23.87 9.50 11.20
N GLU A 435 22.92 10.42 11.13
CA GLU A 435 22.95 11.49 12.09
C GLU A 435 22.99 10.77 13.44
N VAL A 436 24.17 10.72 14.02
CA VAL A 436 24.31 10.54 15.44
C VAL A 436 23.47 11.72 15.96
N SER A 437 22.20 11.42 16.27
CA SER A 437 21.40 12.36 17.04
C SER A 437 22.30 12.73 18.18
N GLU A 438 22.68 14.00 18.28
CA GLU A 438 23.41 14.51 19.45
C GLU A 438 22.69 13.90 20.62
N LEU A 439 23.41 13.16 21.47
CA LEU A 439 22.84 12.53 22.63
C LEU A 439 22.19 13.66 23.43
N LEU A 440 20.89 13.79 23.27
CA LEU A 440 20.13 14.81 23.97
C LEU A 440 20.22 14.47 25.45
N GLU A 441 20.66 15.42 26.28
CA GLU A 441 20.67 15.24 27.72
C GLU A 441 19.26 14.95 28.25
N LYS A 442 18.24 15.54 27.61
CA LYS A 442 16.81 15.32 27.88
C LYS A 442 16.00 15.31 26.60
N LEU A 443 14.87 14.60 26.61
CA LEU A 443 13.93 14.64 25.49
C LEU A 443 13.30 16.03 25.35
N PRO A 444 13.31 16.65 24.17
CA PRO A 444 12.78 17.99 23.98
C PRO A 444 11.28 18.05 24.30
N LEU A 445 10.91 19.01 25.15
CA LEU A 445 9.53 19.37 25.45
C LEU A 445 9.28 20.74 24.83
N GLY A 446 8.28 20.87 23.95
CA GLY A 446 7.90 22.16 23.37
C GLY A 446 7.86 22.19 21.85
N SER A 447 7.87 23.39 21.27
CA SER A 447 7.51 23.65 19.87
C SER A 447 8.35 22.93 18.79
N GLU A 448 9.59 22.56 19.08
CA GLU A 448 10.42 21.79 18.14
C GLU A 448 10.03 20.31 18.12
N ALA A 449 9.79 19.74 19.30
CA ALA A 449 9.27 18.39 19.43
C ALA A 449 7.84 18.24 18.90
N ASP A 450 7.05 19.31 19.01
CA ASP A 450 5.66 19.34 18.54
C ASP A 450 5.55 19.20 17.03
N LYS A 451 6.52 19.66 16.24
CA LYS A 451 6.49 19.51 14.76
C LYS A 451 6.51 18.06 14.30
N GLU A 452 7.26 17.21 14.97
CA GLU A 452 7.29 15.77 14.65
C GLU A 452 6.04 15.04 15.18
N ILE A 453 5.63 15.38 16.41
CA ILE A 453 4.43 14.77 17.03
C ILE A 453 3.15 15.23 16.34
N GLN A 454 3.06 16.47 15.86
CA GLN A 454 1.92 16.98 15.10
C GLN A 454 1.67 16.23 13.78
N GLN A 455 2.65 15.49 13.26
CA GLN A 455 2.43 14.58 12.14
C GLN A 455 1.59 13.36 12.54
N ILE A 456 1.53 13.03 13.81
CA ILE A 456 0.72 11.94 14.37
C ILE A 456 -0.70 12.47 14.57
N LYS A 457 -1.66 11.93 13.82
CA LYS A 457 -3.06 12.43 13.85
C LYS A 457 -3.95 11.78 14.90
N ASN A 458 -3.42 10.89 15.71
CA ASN A 458 -4.18 10.23 16.79
C ASN A 458 -3.97 10.99 18.12
N PRO A 459 -4.99 11.68 18.66
CA PRO A 459 -4.84 12.47 19.89
C PRO A 459 -4.40 11.62 21.10
N ILE A 460 -4.86 10.37 21.19
CA ILE A 460 -4.50 9.47 22.29
C ILE A 460 -3.00 9.14 22.24
N VAL A 461 -2.48 8.86 21.05
CA VAL A 461 -1.04 8.59 20.86
C VAL A 461 -0.21 9.83 21.16
N ILE A 462 -0.65 11.00 20.73
CA ILE A 462 0.02 12.28 21.03
C ILE A 462 0.13 12.49 22.55
N THR A 463 -1.00 12.35 23.27
CA THR A 463 -1.02 12.50 24.74
C THR A 463 -0.10 11.50 25.41
N ALA A 464 -0.14 10.22 24.99
CA ALA A 464 0.73 9.19 25.55
C ALA A 464 2.21 9.49 25.31
N LEU A 465 2.59 10.00 24.13
CA LEU A 465 3.98 10.39 23.84
C LEU A 465 4.44 11.58 24.69
N PHE A 466 3.58 12.57 24.92
CA PHE A 466 3.92 13.68 25.81
C PHE A 466 4.14 13.23 27.25
N GLU A 467 3.26 12.40 27.77
CA GLU A 467 3.40 11.86 29.15
C GLU A 467 4.63 10.94 29.26
N LEU A 468 4.90 10.12 28.25
CA LEU A 468 6.11 9.28 28.21
C LEU A 468 7.39 10.15 28.24
N ARG A 469 7.44 11.23 27.48
CA ARG A 469 8.59 12.16 27.48
C ARG A 469 8.82 12.79 28.85
N LYS A 470 7.77 13.24 29.52
CA LYS A 470 7.87 13.79 30.87
C LYS A 470 8.44 12.74 31.83
N LEU A 471 7.87 11.53 31.81
CA LEU A 471 8.32 10.43 32.65
C LEU A 471 9.80 10.09 32.41
N VAL A 472 10.24 9.99 31.15
CA VAL A 472 11.65 9.72 30.81
C VAL A 472 12.56 10.85 31.32
N ASN A 473 12.16 12.11 31.16
CA ASN A 473 12.96 13.23 31.66
C ASN A 473 13.02 13.25 33.20
N GLU A 474 11.94 12.92 33.89
CA GLU A 474 11.93 12.78 35.36
C GLU A 474 12.87 11.65 35.82
N LEU A 475 12.86 10.50 35.11
CA LEU A 475 13.80 9.41 35.42
C LEU A 475 15.26 9.82 35.16
N ILE A 476 15.54 10.60 34.13
CA ILE A 476 16.88 11.13 33.87
C ILE A 476 17.30 12.11 34.97
N ASP A 477 16.37 12.93 35.47
CA ASP A 477 16.66 13.88 36.59
C ASP A 477 16.92 13.15 37.90
N GLU A 478 16.22 12.03 38.16
CA GLU A 478 16.36 11.27 39.40
C GLU A 478 17.59 10.34 39.39
N HIS A 479 17.86 9.68 38.26
CA HIS A 479 18.86 8.62 38.17
C HIS A 479 20.08 8.98 37.31
N GLY A 480 20.10 10.16 36.69
CA GLY A 480 21.14 10.57 35.76
C GLY A 480 21.02 9.90 34.39
N LYS A 481 22.12 9.81 33.67
CA LYS A 481 22.17 9.26 32.32
C LYS A 481 21.72 7.78 32.29
N ILE A 482 20.70 7.49 31.52
CA ILE A 482 20.16 6.14 31.34
C ILE A 482 20.76 5.55 30.06
N ASP A 483 21.41 4.38 30.17
CA ASP A 483 22.03 3.72 29.02
C ASP A 483 20.99 2.98 28.13
N GLU A 484 19.96 2.40 28.72
CA GLU A 484 18.93 1.67 28.01
C GLU A 484 17.57 1.68 28.74
N ILE A 485 16.49 1.88 28.02
CA ILE A 485 15.12 1.71 28.50
C ILE A 485 14.49 0.55 27.73
N LYS A 486 14.11 -0.51 28.44
CA LYS A 486 13.45 -1.71 27.88
C LYS A 486 11.95 -1.67 28.05
#